data_2ed3a3b76f8f139f12e358965c071f90
#
_entry.id   2ed3a3b76f8f139f12e358965c071f90
#
_cell.length_a   1.000
_cell.length_b   1.000
_cell.length_c   1.000
_cell.angle_alpha   90.00
_cell.angle_beta   90.00
_cell.angle_gamma   90.00
#
_symmetry.space_group_name_H-M   'P 1'
#
loop_
_entity.id
_entity.type
_entity.pdbx_description
1 polymer ?
#
loop_
_entity_poly.entity_id
_entity_poly.type
_entity_poly.pdbx_seq_one_letter_code
_entity_poly.pdbx_strand_id
1 'polypeptide(L)'
;ILDNPRAIFKYLLNQEDFKSYTHIWSVENPELAADNISEFSSLDNVIIVKRESEDYYKYLATSKYLINNSTFGYYFEKRNSQVYINTWHGVPTKYMGYEHTAERVENARGPARNFLLADYLVSANQFMTEVMYKRAYKLDGLFQGKILELGHPRSDAIVNANTLDVHRKLNTAGIHTDKKIILYAPTWKGTLYNNLDYNVEDFKKTVAKLSENIDTEHYRIYLRVHYFLYKILANDPELRPMLIPFTIDTNELLSVVDVLISDYSSIFFDFLATKKPILFYVPDLEEYQSGRGLYVPVSRLPGYVSSNINDISITLGNICTSELVNPIREKYLERYSKLHEDMSQWCIYNDDGNSCKRLVDVVFRREPVSELEGNGVYSVINGLEAHKEKILICVNTNYNDMTFYENLRKKLESYEYRTTDVTILTTSFTDTKYKVYFNNNIPKEVRVLVWYALPYVTKYNQKFFKREIKRSLGNVRFDEVLMEGTLTEYWAEFGNAIKKL
;
A
#
# COMPACT_ATOMS: atom_id res chain seq x y z
N ILE A 1 8.28 9.03 -2.05
CA ILE A 1 9.71 8.98 -2.41
C ILE A 1 10.44 7.93 -1.56
N LEU A 2 10.12 7.79 -0.30
CA LEU A 2 10.79 6.89 0.67
C LEU A 2 9.96 5.61 0.87
N ASP A 3 10.16 4.59 0.02
CA ASP A 3 9.44 3.30 0.11
C ASP A 3 10.06 2.29 -0.87
N ASN A 4 9.40 1.16 -1.14
CA ASN A 4 9.85 0.08 -2.02
C ASN A 4 10.52 0.55 -3.32
N PRO A 5 9.98 1.52 -4.10
CA PRO A 5 10.65 1.97 -5.31
C PRO A 5 12.03 2.58 -5.07
N ARG A 6 12.23 3.27 -3.93
CA ARG A 6 13.56 3.81 -3.58
C ARG A 6 14.55 2.70 -3.22
N ALA A 7 14.11 1.69 -2.48
CA ALA A 7 14.97 0.57 -2.13
C ALA A 7 15.45 -0.17 -3.39
N ILE A 8 14.54 -0.44 -4.32
CA ILE A 8 14.86 -1.04 -5.62
C ILE A 8 15.83 -0.17 -6.41
N PHE A 9 15.58 1.13 -6.47
CA PHE A 9 16.44 2.08 -7.17
C PHE A 9 17.86 2.11 -6.58
N LYS A 10 18.00 2.22 -5.24
CA LYS A 10 19.31 2.18 -4.57
C LYS A 10 20.04 0.86 -4.85
N TYR A 11 19.31 -0.25 -4.86
CA TYR A 11 19.89 -1.54 -5.21
C TYR A 11 20.45 -1.54 -6.64
N LEU A 12 19.63 -1.09 -7.62
CA LEU A 12 20.02 -1.02 -9.04
C LEU A 12 21.24 -0.11 -9.26
N LEU A 13 21.32 1.04 -8.60
CA LEU A 13 22.46 1.96 -8.70
C LEU A 13 23.80 1.31 -8.30
N ASN A 14 23.76 0.37 -7.36
CA ASN A 14 24.94 -0.31 -6.85
C ASN A 14 25.31 -1.57 -7.66
N GLN A 15 24.58 -1.90 -8.74
CA GLN A 15 24.86 -3.05 -9.57
C GLN A 15 25.53 -2.63 -10.90
N GLU A 16 26.62 -3.29 -11.25
CA GLU A 16 27.41 -2.98 -12.46
C GLU A 16 26.60 -3.14 -13.75
N ASP A 17 25.74 -4.17 -13.82
CA ASP A 17 24.92 -4.50 -14.98
C ASP A 17 23.80 -3.48 -15.26
N PHE A 18 23.52 -2.56 -14.33
CA PHE A 18 22.51 -1.51 -14.48
C PHE A 18 23.06 -0.08 -14.53
N LYS A 19 24.37 0.12 -14.56
CA LYS A 19 25.01 1.45 -14.66
C LYS A 19 24.59 2.26 -15.88
N SER A 20 24.25 1.58 -16.97
CA SER A 20 23.79 2.21 -18.21
C SER A 20 22.30 2.60 -18.19
N TYR A 21 21.56 2.27 -17.14
CA TYR A 21 20.14 2.60 -17.03
C TYR A 21 19.96 4.07 -16.68
N THR A 22 18.98 4.70 -17.34
CA THR A 22 18.48 6.02 -16.94
C THR A 22 17.29 5.84 -16.02
N HIS A 23 17.36 6.47 -14.85
CA HIS A 23 16.33 6.42 -13.82
C HIS A 23 15.49 7.69 -13.84
N ILE A 24 14.18 7.55 -14.02
CA ILE A 24 13.25 8.68 -14.04
C ILE A 24 12.45 8.68 -12.73
N TRP A 25 12.61 9.76 -11.95
CA TRP A 25 11.86 9.97 -10.73
C TRP A 25 10.74 10.96 -10.93
N SER A 26 9.51 10.51 -10.76
CA SER A 26 8.33 11.38 -10.76
C SER A 26 8.01 11.84 -9.34
N VAL A 27 8.00 13.14 -9.12
CA VAL A 27 7.68 13.78 -7.86
C VAL A 27 6.52 14.77 -8.05
N GLU A 28 5.66 14.89 -7.04
CA GLU A 28 4.51 15.79 -7.12
C GLU A 28 4.96 17.26 -7.13
N ASN A 29 5.85 17.60 -6.22
CA ASN A 29 6.48 18.92 -6.14
C ASN A 29 7.99 18.77 -5.96
N PRO A 30 8.80 19.10 -7.00
CA PRO A 30 10.26 18.98 -6.93
C PRO A 30 10.92 19.84 -5.86
N GLU A 31 10.38 21.03 -5.58
CA GLU A 31 10.93 21.95 -4.57
C GLU A 31 10.75 21.38 -3.16
N LEU A 32 9.55 20.87 -2.85
CA LEU A 32 9.27 20.21 -1.57
C LEU A 32 9.98 18.85 -1.43
N ALA A 33 10.35 18.25 -2.55
CA ALA A 33 11.07 16.97 -2.57
C ALA A 33 12.60 17.15 -2.56
N ALA A 34 13.12 18.36 -2.72
CA ALA A 34 14.54 18.64 -2.94
C ALA A 34 15.45 17.93 -1.94
N ASP A 35 15.16 18.02 -0.65
CA ASP A 35 15.96 17.38 0.39
C ASP A 35 15.94 15.84 0.27
N ASN A 36 14.78 15.25 -0.08
CA ASN A 36 14.61 13.81 -0.21
C ASN A 36 15.28 13.22 -1.45
N ILE A 37 15.52 14.03 -2.47
CA ILE A 37 16.16 13.62 -3.73
C ILE A 37 17.59 14.10 -3.86
N SER A 38 18.09 14.92 -2.93
CA SER A 38 19.44 15.51 -2.95
C SER A 38 20.54 14.46 -3.09
N GLU A 39 20.35 13.29 -2.48
CA GLU A 39 21.30 12.17 -2.52
C GLU A 39 21.58 11.66 -3.95
N PHE A 40 20.63 11.80 -4.88
CA PHE A 40 20.74 11.23 -6.23
C PHE A 40 20.37 12.19 -7.37
N SER A 41 19.87 13.38 -7.09
CA SER A 41 19.45 14.34 -8.10
C SER A 41 20.62 14.89 -8.94
N SER A 42 21.84 14.76 -8.45
CA SER A 42 23.07 15.17 -9.14
C SER A 42 23.71 14.06 -9.99
N LEU A 43 23.14 12.86 -9.98
CA LEU A 43 23.67 11.75 -10.78
C LEU A 43 23.29 11.92 -12.25
N ASP A 44 24.25 11.76 -13.18
CA ASP A 44 24.07 11.98 -14.62
C ASP A 44 23.00 11.09 -15.25
N ASN A 45 22.76 9.91 -14.66
CA ASN A 45 21.78 8.93 -15.13
C ASN A 45 20.44 9.03 -14.41
N VAL A 46 20.16 10.11 -13.65
CA VAL A 46 18.90 10.35 -12.94
C VAL A 46 18.22 11.60 -13.47
N ILE A 47 16.94 11.47 -13.81
CA ILE A 47 16.09 12.57 -14.31
C ILE A 47 14.93 12.74 -13.33
N ILE A 48 14.73 13.95 -12.84
CA ILE A 48 13.60 14.31 -11.97
C ILE A 48 12.54 15.00 -12.83
N VAL A 49 11.31 14.51 -12.76
CA VAL A 49 10.16 15.09 -13.46
C VAL A 49 9.03 15.42 -12.49
N LYS A 50 8.37 16.55 -12.73
CA LYS A 50 7.16 16.90 -12.00
C LYS A 50 6.01 15.99 -12.47
N ARG A 51 5.27 15.41 -11.51
CA ARG A 51 4.11 14.58 -11.80
C ARG A 51 3.09 15.36 -12.65
N GLU A 52 2.51 14.68 -13.64
CA GLU A 52 1.51 15.21 -14.56
C GLU A 52 2.01 16.36 -15.47
N SER A 53 3.34 16.55 -15.57
CA SER A 53 3.94 17.41 -16.58
C SER A 53 4.06 16.69 -17.94
N GLU A 54 4.39 17.43 -19.00
CA GLU A 54 4.65 16.88 -20.33
C GLU A 54 5.76 15.82 -20.28
N ASP A 55 6.87 16.11 -19.61
CA ASP A 55 7.97 15.16 -19.44
C ASP A 55 7.54 13.91 -18.65
N TYR A 56 6.69 14.05 -17.63
CA TYR A 56 6.13 12.91 -16.92
C TYR A 56 5.39 11.97 -17.88
N TYR A 57 4.48 12.50 -18.71
CA TYR A 57 3.74 11.68 -19.67
C TYR A 57 4.65 11.09 -20.76
N LYS A 58 5.64 11.84 -21.22
CA LYS A 58 6.65 11.36 -22.17
C LYS A 58 7.41 10.15 -21.60
N TYR A 59 7.95 10.27 -20.39
CA TYR A 59 8.70 9.19 -19.79
C TYR A 59 7.81 8.03 -19.33
N LEU A 60 6.61 8.28 -18.85
CA LEU A 60 5.63 7.23 -18.58
C LEU A 60 5.34 6.40 -19.84
N ALA A 61 5.26 7.03 -20.98
CA ALA A 61 5.00 6.37 -22.25
C ALA A 61 6.23 5.67 -22.86
N THR A 62 7.47 6.08 -22.54
CA THR A 62 8.70 5.61 -23.21
C THR A 62 9.59 4.72 -22.36
N SER A 63 9.47 4.77 -21.02
CA SER A 63 10.25 3.93 -20.11
C SER A 63 9.90 2.46 -20.29
N LYS A 64 10.92 1.60 -20.25
CA LYS A 64 10.75 0.15 -20.34
C LYS A 64 10.19 -0.46 -19.06
N TYR A 65 10.70 -0.05 -17.91
CA TYR A 65 10.26 -0.50 -16.60
C TYR A 65 9.49 0.62 -15.90
N LEU A 66 8.34 0.29 -15.35
CA LEU A 66 7.50 1.19 -14.58
C LEU A 66 7.36 0.60 -13.18
N ILE A 67 7.81 1.31 -12.16
CA ILE A 67 7.74 0.87 -10.76
C ILE A 67 6.84 1.84 -10.00
N ASN A 68 5.81 1.34 -9.34
CA ASN A 68 4.87 2.15 -8.58
C ASN A 68 4.47 1.42 -7.28
N ASN A 69 4.44 2.15 -6.17
CA ASN A 69 3.95 1.65 -4.89
C ASN A 69 2.51 2.08 -4.57
N SER A 70 1.82 2.66 -5.55
CA SER A 70 0.43 3.12 -5.47
C SER A 70 -0.29 2.84 -6.78
N THR A 71 -0.99 3.83 -7.35
CA THR A 71 -1.74 3.71 -8.59
C THR A 71 -1.37 4.80 -9.58
N PHE A 72 -1.30 4.45 -10.85
CA PHE A 72 -1.31 5.43 -11.93
C PHE A 72 -2.73 5.97 -12.15
N GLY A 73 -2.83 7.18 -12.66
CA GLY A 73 -4.09 7.80 -13.01
C GLY A 73 -4.88 7.01 -14.07
N TYR A 74 -6.16 7.36 -14.23
CA TYR A 74 -7.07 6.67 -15.17
C TYR A 74 -6.60 6.73 -16.64
N TYR A 75 -5.76 7.69 -17.00
CA TYR A 75 -5.15 7.85 -18.34
C TYR A 75 -4.10 6.78 -18.65
N PHE A 76 -3.62 6.07 -17.65
CA PHE A 76 -2.53 5.11 -17.82
C PHE A 76 -2.96 3.89 -18.62
N GLU A 77 -2.17 3.58 -19.65
CA GLU A 77 -2.22 2.34 -20.43
C GLU A 77 -0.79 1.83 -20.60
N LYS A 78 -0.56 0.59 -20.21
CA LYS A 78 0.74 -0.06 -20.39
C LYS A 78 0.91 -0.52 -21.85
N ARG A 79 2.04 -0.20 -22.45
CA ARG A 79 2.42 -0.76 -23.77
C ARG A 79 2.90 -2.21 -23.62
N ASN A 80 2.80 -3.00 -24.69
CA ASN A 80 3.25 -4.40 -24.68
C ASN A 80 4.73 -4.59 -24.38
N SER A 81 5.57 -3.60 -24.75
CA SER A 81 7.01 -3.62 -24.51
C SER A 81 7.43 -3.12 -23.10
N GLN A 82 6.49 -2.58 -22.35
CA GLN A 82 6.75 -2.10 -20.98
C GLN A 82 6.52 -3.21 -19.97
N VAL A 83 7.29 -3.17 -18.90
CA VAL A 83 7.14 -4.03 -17.72
C VAL A 83 6.67 -3.17 -16.57
N TYR A 84 5.46 -3.43 -16.08
CA TYR A 84 4.90 -2.72 -14.94
C TYR A 84 4.99 -3.57 -13.67
N ILE A 85 5.65 -3.02 -12.67
CA ILE A 85 5.86 -3.61 -11.35
C ILE A 85 5.10 -2.76 -10.33
N ASN A 86 4.10 -3.32 -9.67
CA ASN A 86 3.45 -2.67 -8.55
C ASN A 86 3.91 -3.31 -7.25
N THR A 87 4.55 -2.51 -6.40
CA THR A 87 5.13 -3.00 -5.14
C THR A 87 4.19 -2.83 -3.96
N TRP A 88 3.10 -2.07 -4.15
CA TRP A 88 2.30 -1.56 -3.05
C TRP A 88 3.17 -0.91 -1.97
N HIS A 89 2.61 -0.66 -0.76
CA HIS A 89 3.30 0.11 0.27
C HIS A 89 3.11 -0.45 1.69
N GLY A 90 2.83 -1.74 1.82
CA GLY A 90 2.81 -2.43 3.12
C GLY A 90 1.83 -3.59 3.23
N VAL A 91 2.02 -4.40 4.27
CA VAL A 91 1.11 -5.48 4.63
C VAL A 91 -0.20 -4.88 5.14
N PRO A 92 -1.38 -5.36 4.69
CA PRO A 92 -2.65 -4.78 5.09
C PRO A 92 -2.98 -5.12 6.55
N THR A 93 -3.13 -4.11 7.40
CA THR A 93 -3.66 -4.25 8.78
C THR A 93 -5.17 -4.13 8.81
N LYS A 94 -5.73 -3.26 7.99
CA LYS A 94 -7.14 -2.88 7.91
C LYS A 94 -7.77 -3.33 6.60
N TYR A 95 -9.10 -3.44 6.59
CA TYR A 95 -9.84 -3.84 5.41
C TYR A 95 -9.54 -2.93 4.22
N MET A 96 -9.30 -3.56 3.08
CA MET A 96 -8.90 -2.93 1.83
C MET A 96 -9.92 -3.22 0.72
N GLY A 97 -9.86 -2.44 -0.35
CA GLY A 97 -10.60 -2.74 -1.57
C GLY A 97 -12.08 -2.97 -1.36
N TYR A 98 -12.60 -4.07 -1.88
CA TYR A 98 -14.02 -4.44 -1.79
C TYR A 98 -14.44 -4.91 -0.38
N GLU A 99 -13.52 -5.14 0.53
CA GLU A 99 -13.81 -5.48 1.93
C GLU A 99 -13.91 -4.25 2.83
N HIS A 100 -13.60 -3.06 2.30
CA HIS A 100 -13.75 -1.81 3.05
C HIS A 100 -15.22 -1.62 3.48
N THR A 101 -15.44 -1.21 4.72
CA THR A 101 -16.77 -1.11 5.31
C THR A 101 -17.63 -0.01 4.67
N ALA A 102 -17.00 1.12 4.31
CA ALA A 102 -17.65 2.22 3.61
C ALA A 102 -17.05 2.42 2.22
N GLU A 103 -17.87 2.84 1.24
CA GLU A 103 -17.43 3.19 -0.12
C GLU A 103 -16.55 2.09 -0.77
N ARG A 104 -16.88 0.82 -0.53
CA ARG A 104 -16.08 -0.34 -0.96
C ARG A 104 -15.73 -0.34 -2.45
N VAL A 105 -16.67 0.06 -3.31
CA VAL A 105 -16.46 0.10 -4.77
C VAL A 105 -15.48 1.20 -5.15
N GLU A 106 -15.65 2.39 -4.59
CA GLU A 106 -14.76 3.53 -4.82
C GLU A 106 -13.34 3.26 -4.38
N ASN A 107 -13.17 2.64 -3.21
CA ASN A 107 -11.85 2.29 -2.67
C ASN A 107 -11.16 1.17 -3.46
N ALA A 108 -11.93 0.29 -4.10
CA ALA A 108 -11.38 -0.87 -4.80
C ALA A 108 -11.07 -0.65 -6.28
N ARG A 109 -11.95 0.02 -7.01
CA ARG A 109 -11.93 0.07 -8.49
C ARG A 109 -10.65 0.62 -9.11
N GLY A 110 -10.08 1.66 -8.51
CA GLY A 110 -8.85 2.28 -8.98
C GLY A 110 -7.64 1.36 -8.82
N PRO A 111 -7.34 0.90 -7.58
CA PRO A 111 -6.26 -0.06 -7.35
C PRO A 111 -6.45 -1.38 -8.11
N ALA A 112 -7.65 -1.97 -8.13
CA ALA A 112 -7.92 -3.22 -8.86
C ALA A 112 -7.55 -3.10 -10.35
N ARG A 113 -7.97 -1.99 -11.01
CA ARG A 113 -7.58 -1.71 -12.40
C ARG A 113 -6.06 -1.62 -12.56
N ASN A 114 -5.37 -0.92 -11.65
CA ASN A 114 -3.91 -0.79 -11.71
C ASN A 114 -3.21 -2.14 -11.55
N PHE A 115 -3.68 -2.98 -10.64
CA PHE A 115 -3.14 -4.33 -10.45
C PHE A 115 -3.35 -5.21 -11.69
N LEU A 116 -4.53 -5.15 -12.32
CA LEU A 116 -4.81 -5.91 -13.56
C LEU A 116 -3.89 -5.51 -14.72
N LEU A 117 -3.33 -4.31 -14.72
CA LEU A 117 -2.39 -3.82 -15.74
C LEU A 117 -0.93 -4.20 -15.44
N ALA A 118 -0.61 -4.62 -14.22
CA ALA A 118 0.74 -4.96 -13.83
C ALA A 118 1.20 -6.31 -14.42
N ASP A 119 2.47 -6.40 -14.76
CA ASP A 119 3.11 -7.67 -15.09
C ASP A 119 3.55 -8.40 -13.83
N TYR A 120 3.94 -7.61 -12.80
CA TYR A 120 4.37 -8.13 -11.51
C TYR A 120 3.70 -7.36 -10.37
N LEU A 121 3.12 -8.10 -9.43
CA LEU A 121 2.69 -7.60 -8.14
C LEU A 121 3.66 -8.13 -7.08
N VAL A 122 4.28 -7.24 -6.34
CA VAL A 122 5.15 -7.62 -5.22
C VAL A 122 4.29 -7.85 -3.99
N SER A 123 4.46 -9.01 -3.38
CA SER A 123 3.86 -9.34 -2.10
C SER A 123 4.96 -9.61 -1.06
N ALA A 124 4.77 -9.11 0.14
CA ALA A 124 5.70 -9.42 1.23
C ALA A 124 5.65 -10.91 1.59
N ASN A 125 4.46 -11.50 1.51
CA ASN A 125 4.17 -12.82 2.06
C ASN A 125 2.83 -13.37 1.54
N GLN A 126 2.56 -14.62 1.86
CA GLN A 126 1.31 -15.28 1.48
C GLN A 126 0.06 -14.57 2.06
N PHE A 127 0.13 -14.05 3.28
CA PHE A 127 -1.00 -13.32 3.87
C PHE A 127 -1.40 -12.11 3.01
N MET A 128 -0.43 -11.30 2.57
CA MET A 128 -0.69 -10.16 1.69
C MET A 128 -1.29 -10.63 0.35
N THR A 129 -0.77 -11.71 -0.23
CA THR A 129 -1.29 -12.29 -1.46
C THR A 129 -2.75 -12.70 -1.33
N GLU A 130 -3.07 -13.51 -0.31
CA GLU A 130 -4.42 -14.06 -0.11
C GLU A 130 -5.42 -12.96 0.29
N VAL A 131 -5.04 -12.11 1.25
CA VAL A 131 -5.96 -11.13 1.80
C VAL A 131 -6.12 -9.94 0.88
N MET A 132 -5.03 -9.38 0.38
CA MET A 132 -5.08 -8.15 -0.39
C MET A 132 -5.39 -8.43 -1.86
N TYR A 133 -4.53 -9.16 -2.57
CA TYR A 133 -4.67 -9.31 -4.01
C TYR A 133 -5.84 -10.21 -4.40
N LYS A 134 -5.94 -11.39 -3.79
CA LYS A 134 -7.01 -12.32 -4.16
C LYS A 134 -8.37 -11.88 -3.61
N ARG A 135 -8.47 -11.64 -2.29
CA ARG A 135 -9.76 -11.42 -1.63
C ARG A 135 -10.23 -9.97 -1.72
N ALA A 136 -9.43 -9.02 -1.19
CA ALA A 136 -9.86 -7.63 -1.08
C ALA A 136 -9.99 -6.94 -2.45
N TYR A 137 -9.10 -7.24 -3.39
CA TYR A 137 -9.17 -6.68 -4.75
C TYR A 137 -9.69 -7.66 -5.80
N LYS A 138 -10.00 -8.92 -5.42
CA LYS A 138 -10.63 -9.94 -6.26
C LYS A 138 -9.91 -10.16 -7.58
N LEU A 139 -8.59 -10.32 -7.51
CA LEU A 139 -7.78 -10.50 -8.71
C LEU A 139 -7.74 -11.95 -9.22
N ASP A 140 -8.21 -12.92 -8.40
CA ASP A 140 -8.31 -14.31 -8.82
C ASP A 140 -9.10 -14.45 -10.13
N GLY A 141 -8.63 -15.30 -11.02
CA GLY A 141 -9.24 -15.55 -12.31
C GLY A 141 -9.07 -14.44 -13.36
N LEU A 142 -8.68 -13.22 -12.96
CA LEU A 142 -8.52 -12.08 -13.88
C LEU A 142 -7.09 -11.62 -14.06
N PHE A 143 -6.29 -11.61 -12.99
CA PHE A 143 -4.91 -11.15 -13.06
C PHE A 143 -4.07 -12.11 -13.92
N GLN A 144 -3.34 -11.56 -14.88
CA GLN A 144 -2.56 -12.34 -15.86
C GLN A 144 -1.05 -12.14 -15.70
N GLY A 145 -0.63 -11.34 -14.74
CA GLY A 145 0.77 -11.18 -14.38
C GLY A 145 1.24 -12.24 -13.40
N LYS A 146 2.30 -11.94 -12.69
CA LYS A 146 2.87 -12.76 -11.63
C LYS A 146 2.79 -12.03 -10.29
N ILE A 147 2.39 -12.73 -9.24
CA ILE A 147 2.55 -12.25 -7.88
C ILE A 147 3.86 -12.83 -7.35
N LEU A 148 4.75 -11.98 -6.91
CA LEU A 148 6.06 -12.33 -6.39
C LEU A 148 6.06 -12.17 -4.87
N GLU A 149 6.01 -13.26 -4.14
CA GLU A 149 6.17 -13.28 -2.68
C GLU A 149 7.66 -13.31 -2.36
N LEU A 150 8.26 -12.16 -2.10
CA LEU A 150 9.71 -12.05 -1.95
C LEU A 150 10.15 -11.16 -0.79
N GLY A 151 9.23 -10.76 0.06
CA GLY A 151 9.45 -9.74 1.07
C GLY A 151 9.20 -8.32 0.54
N HIS A 152 9.31 -7.34 1.41
CA HIS A 152 9.25 -5.93 0.99
C HIS A 152 10.66 -5.43 0.64
N PRO A 153 10.90 -4.89 -0.57
CA PRO A 153 12.19 -4.29 -0.92
C PRO A 153 12.69 -3.25 0.09
N ARG A 154 11.79 -2.48 0.70
CA ARG A 154 12.14 -1.48 1.71
C ARG A 154 12.64 -2.08 3.02
N SER A 155 12.20 -3.31 3.37
CA SER A 155 12.64 -4.00 4.58
C SER A 155 14.13 -4.35 4.54
N ASP A 156 14.73 -4.44 3.35
CA ASP A 156 16.17 -4.64 3.19
C ASP A 156 16.97 -3.51 3.88
N ALA A 157 16.40 -2.30 3.95
CA ALA A 157 17.03 -1.17 4.62
C ALA A 157 17.07 -1.31 6.15
N ILE A 158 16.21 -2.15 6.74
CA ILE A 158 16.25 -2.45 8.19
C ILE A 158 17.32 -3.48 8.47
N VAL A 159 17.28 -4.59 7.70
CA VAL A 159 18.14 -5.76 7.93
C VAL A 159 19.60 -5.46 7.60
N ASN A 160 19.84 -4.73 6.50
CA ASN A 160 21.17 -4.41 6.01
C ASN A 160 21.68 -3.03 6.46
N ALA A 161 21.00 -2.40 7.44
CA ALA A 161 21.36 -1.04 7.88
C ALA A 161 22.78 -0.96 8.44
N ASN A 162 23.54 0.02 7.96
CA ASN A 162 24.69 0.50 8.70
C ASN A 162 24.21 1.49 9.80
N THR A 163 24.05 1.00 11.00
CA THR A 163 23.51 1.80 12.11
C THR A 163 24.32 3.07 12.40
N LEU A 164 25.64 3.06 12.22
CA LEU A 164 26.48 4.23 12.39
C LEU A 164 26.15 5.33 11.37
N ASP A 165 25.88 4.94 10.13
CA ASP A 165 25.47 5.90 9.10
C ASP A 165 24.07 6.45 9.36
N VAL A 166 23.16 5.62 9.86
CA VAL A 166 21.81 6.06 10.26
C VAL A 166 21.90 7.06 11.40
N HIS A 167 22.69 6.78 12.44
CA HIS A 167 22.93 7.72 13.54
C HIS A 167 23.53 9.04 13.05
N ARG A 168 24.50 9.00 12.12
CA ARG A 168 25.07 10.20 11.50
C ARG A 168 24.04 11.03 10.77
N LYS A 169 23.19 10.40 9.92
CA LYS A 169 22.08 11.07 9.22
C LYS A 169 21.11 11.74 10.18
N LEU A 170 20.72 11.03 11.25
CA LEU A 170 19.84 11.56 12.28
C LEU A 170 20.44 12.79 12.97
N ASN A 171 21.68 12.70 13.42
CA ASN A 171 22.37 13.82 14.07
C ASN A 171 22.53 15.03 13.13
N THR A 172 22.83 14.80 11.85
CA THR A 172 22.89 15.87 10.83
C THR A 172 21.53 16.54 10.65
N ALA A 173 20.43 15.78 10.79
CA ALA A 173 19.07 16.30 10.73
C ALA A 173 18.58 16.93 12.05
N GLY A 174 19.46 17.08 13.06
CA GLY A 174 19.12 17.66 14.37
C GLY A 174 18.44 16.68 15.33
N ILE A 175 18.42 15.40 15.02
CA ILE A 175 17.88 14.34 15.87
C ILE A 175 19.02 13.71 16.66
N HIS A 176 19.06 13.98 17.95
CA HIS A 176 20.13 13.51 18.82
C HIS A 176 20.01 12.01 19.13
N THR A 177 21.06 11.26 18.89
CA THR A 177 21.12 9.81 19.08
C THR A 177 22.10 9.38 20.18
N ASP A 178 22.36 10.26 21.12
CA ASP A 178 23.12 10.03 22.34
C ASP A 178 22.42 9.13 23.36
N LYS A 179 21.09 8.95 23.18
CA LYS A 179 20.21 8.12 23.99
C LYS A 179 19.49 7.08 23.13
N LYS A 180 18.97 6.04 23.77
CA LYS A 180 18.10 5.04 23.12
C LYS A 180 16.83 5.70 22.62
N ILE A 181 16.34 5.24 21.47
CA ILE A 181 15.23 5.85 20.75
C ILE A 181 13.94 5.11 21.02
N ILE A 182 12.96 5.81 21.57
CA ILE A 182 11.56 5.41 21.60
C ILE A 182 10.87 6.12 20.45
N LEU A 183 10.25 5.37 19.52
CA LEU A 183 9.52 5.96 18.40
C LEU A 183 8.02 5.86 18.63
N TYR A 184 7.33 6.99 18.73
CA TYR A 184 5.86 7.03 18.70
C TYR A 184 5.39 7.32 17.27
N ALA A 185 4.71 6.33 16.66
CA ALA A 185 4.27 6.35 15.27
C ALA A 185 2.77 6.03 15.14
N PRO A 186 1.89 6.97 15.53
CA PRO A 186 0.44 6.77 15.43
C PRO A 186 -0.08 6.86 14.01
N THR A 187 -1.18 6.14 13.74
CA THR A 187 -1.95 6.26 12.49
C THR A 187 -2.59 7.66 12.41
N TRP A 188 -2.63 8.17 11.21
CA TRP A 188 -3.38 9.38 10.91
C TRP A 188 -4.89 9.14 11.10
N LYS A 189 -5.54 10.08 11.81
CA LYS A 189 -6.98 10.13 12.05
C LYS A 189 -7.62 11.22 11.19
N GLY A 190 -8.71 10.93 10.52
CA GLY A 190 -9.48 11.87 9.70
C GLY A 190 -10.26 11.16 8.60
N THR A 191 -11.42 11.72 8.24
CA THR A 191 -12.29 11.20 7.18
C THR A 191 -11.93 11.71 5.79
N LEU A 192 -11.30 12.88 5.71
CA LEU A 192 -10.87 13.53 4.46
C LEU A 192 -9.50 14.20 4.70
N TYR A 193 -8.68 14.28 3.65
CA TYR A 193 -7.35 14.91 3.66
C TYR A 193 -7.36 16.38 4.15
N ASN A 194 -8.52 17.04 4.17
CA ASN A 194 -8.67 18.43 4.58
C ASN A 194 -9.37 18.61 5.94
N ASN A 195 -9.80 17.53 6.60
CA ASN A 195 -10.49 17.62 7.90
C ASN A 195 -9.69 16.80 8.92
N LEU A 196 -8.64 17.41 9.46
CA LEU A 196 -7.79 16.81 10.48
C LEU A 196 -8.50 16.99 11.84
N ASP A 197 -8.98 15.90 12.39
CA ASP A 197 -9.55 15.87 13.74
C ASP A 197 -8.42 15.68 14.78
N TYR A 198 -7.41 16.59 14.73
CA TYR A 198 -6.29 16.58 15.66
C TYR A 198 -6.24 17.86 16.47
N ASN A 199 -6.41 17.69 17.77
CA ASN A 199 -6.09 18.71 18.75
C ASN A 199 -4.62 18.60 19.15
N VAL A 200 -3.80 19.62 18.85
CA VAL A 200 -2.37 19.66 19.18
C VAL A 200 -2.17 19.50 20.69
N GLU A 201 -3.02 20.11 21.52
CA GLU A 201 -2.92 20.02 22.97
C GLU A 201 -3.16 18.59 23.49
N ASP A 202 -4.09 17.84 22.89
CA ASP A 202 -4.32 16.45 23.27
C ASP A 202 -3.16 15.55 22.82
N PHE A 203 -2.56 15.85 21.68
CA PHE A 203 -1.34 15.17 21.24
C PHE A 203 -0.16 15.46 22.20
N LYS A 204 0.02 16.72 22.63
CA LYS A 204 1.02 17.09 23.63
C LYS A 204 0.81 16.37 24.95
N LYS A 205 -0.42 16.30 25.46
CA LYS A 205 -0.76 15.54 26.67
C LYS A 205 -0.40 14.07 26.54
N THR A 206 -0.67 13.46 25.36
CA THR A 206 -0.29 12.07 25.08
C THR A 206 1.22 11.89 25.14
N VAL A 207 1.99 12.75 24.48
CA VAL A 207 3.46 12.69 24.48
C VAL A 207 4.03 12.94 25.88
N ALA A 208 3.52 13.95 26.59
CA ALA A 208 3.91 14.22 27.97
C ALA A 208 3.68 13.00 28.88
N LYS A 209 2.51 12.34 28.72
CA LYS A 209 2.17 11.15 29.50
C LYS A 209 3.08 9.97 29.21
N LEU A 210 3.45 9.75 27.95
CA LEU A 210 4.43 8.73 27.57
C LEU A 210 5.80 8.99 28.20
N SER A 211 6.15 10.25 28.41
CA SER A 211 7.44 10.68 28.98
C SER A 211 7.53 10.59 30.50
N GLU A 212 6.39 10.46 31.21
CA GLU A 212 6.37 10.56 32.69
C GLU A 212 7.17 9.48 33.42
N ASN A 213 7.19 8.24 32.88
CA ASN A 213 7.74 7.09 33.58
C ASN A 213 9.05 6.56 32.99
N ILE A 214 9.52 7.14 31.88
CA ILE A 214 10.78 6.70 31.25
C ILE A 214 12.01 7.31 31.94
N ASP A 215 13.13 6.62 31.89
CA ASP A 215 14.42 7.15 32.25
C ASP A 215 14.92 8.11 31.15
N THR A 216 14.68 9.39 31.33
CA THR A 216 15.03 10.44 30.37
C THR A 216 16.54 10.69 30.23
N GLU A 217 17.38 10.14 31.12
CA GLU A 217 18.83 10.20 30.97
C GLU A 217 19.32 9.23 29.89
N HIS A 218 18.65 8.07 29.76
CA HIS A 218 19.05 7.00 28.84
C HIS A 218 18.14 6.85 27.61
N TYR A 219 16.92 7.38 27.64
CA TYR A 219 15.94 7.26 26.58
C TYR A 219 15.39 8.61 26.13
N ARG A 220 15.01 8.68 24.86
CA ARG A 220 14.34 9.86 24.28
C ARG A 220 13.23 9.43 23.35
N ILE A 221 12.06 10.11 23.46
CA ILE A 221 10.93 9.89 22.56
C ILE A 221 11.07 10.77 21.33
N TYR A 222 10.88 10.15 20.16
CA TYR A 222 10.73 10.81 18.88
C TYR A 222 9.42 10.45 18.22
N LEU A 223 8.97 11.29 17.30
CA LEU A 223 7.67 11.23 16.66
C LEU A 223 7.82 10.98 15.16
N ARG A 224 7.20 9.93 14.64
CA ARG A 224 7.05 9.70 13.20
C ARG A 224 5.57 9.72 12.85
N VAL A 225 5.09 10.86 12.39
CA VAL A 225 3.69 11.11 12.11
C VAL A 225 3.45 11.28 10.62
N HIS A 226 2.19 11.17 10.19
CA HIS A 226 1.82 11.42 8.79
C HIS A 226 2.14 12.86 8.38
N TYR A 227 2.47 13.08 7.10
CA TYR A 227 2.92 14.38 6.56
C TYR A 227 2.00 15.57 6.92
N PHE A 228 0.69 15.37 6.88
CA PHE A 228 -0.24 16.45 7.26
C PHE A 228 -0.13 16.82 8.74
N LEU A 229 -0.04 15.83 9.62
CA LEU A 229 0.12 16.08 11.05
C LEU A 229 1.49 16.68 11.34
N TYR A 230 2.53 16.24 10.64
CA TYR A 230 3.87 16.82 10.77
C TYR A 230 3.87 18.33 10.56
N LYS A 231 3.20 18.85 9.51
CA LYS A 231 3.12 20.29 9.22
C LYS A 231 2.49 21.08 10.37
N ILE A 232 1.52 20.49 11.05
CA ILE A 232 0.83 21.14 12.17
C ILE A 232 1.75 21.13 13.38
N LEU A 233 2.29 19.98 13.75
CA LEU A 233 3.14 19.79 14.93
C LEU A 233 4.49 20.52 14.81
N ALA A 234 5.02 20.70 13.60
CA ALA A 234 6.26 21.45 13.37
C ALA A 234 6.18 22.94 13.74
N ASN A 235 4.98 23.50 13.90
CA ASN A 235 4.78 24.86 14.38
C ASN A 235 4.78 24.95 15.91
N ASP A 236 4.67 23.84 16.61
CA ASP A 236 4.72 23.81 18.08
C ASP A 236 6.18 23.70 18.57
N PRO A 237 6.64 24.63 19.43
CA PRO A 237 8.04 24.67 19.87
C PRO A 237 8.45 23.50 20.76
N GLU A 238 7.52 22.83 21.46
CA GLU A 238 7.79 21.68 22.31
C GLU A 238 7.86 20.38 21.51
N LEU A 239 6.99 20.21 20.52
CA LEU A 239 6.92 18.99 19.71
C LEU A 239 7.90 18.98 18.54
N ARG A 240 8.23 20.15 17.98
CA ARG A 240 9.14 20.29 16.84
C ARG A 240 10.48 19.55 17.01
N PRO A 241 11.18 19.64 18.17
CA PRO A 241 12.46 18.94 18.36
C PRO A 241 12.34 17.42 18.42
N MET A 242 11.11 16.90 18.61
CA MET A 242 10.84 15.47 18.68
C MET A 242 10.47 14.87 17.32
N LEU A 243 10.17 15.71 16.33
CA LEU A 243 9.70 15.27 15.02
C LEU A 243 10.84 14.75 14.15
N ILE A 244 10.78 13.51 13.73
CA ILE A 244 11.71 12.95 12.73
C ILE A 244 11.40 13.55 11.36
N PRO A 245 12.34 14.24 10.71
CA PRO A 245 12.14 14.82 9.38
C PRO A 245 11.86 13.78 8.32
N PHE A 246 11.08 14.14 7.28
CA PHE A 246 10.80 13.24 6.16
C PHE A 246 11.99 12.96 5.25
N THR A 247 13.10 13.65 5.43
CA THR A 247 14.38 13.34 4.79
C THR A 247 15.00 12.03 5.29
N ILE A 248 14.65 11.62 6.50
CA ILE A 248 15.09 10.34 7.07
C ILE A 248 14.16 9.22 6.57
N ASP A 249 14.74 8.20 5.96
CA ASP A 249 14.02 6.99 5.56
C ASP A 249 13.47 6.26 6.78
N THR A 250 12.17 5.91 6.74
CA THR A 250 11.50 5.28 7.88
C THR A 250 12.11 3.92 8.19
N ASN A 251 12.49 3.13 7.19
CA ASN A 251 13.02 1.80 7.41
C ASN A 251 14.48 1.87 7.89
N GLU A 252 15.28 2.81 7.38
CA GLU A 252 16.60 3.10 7.98
C GLU A 252 16.44 3.51 9.46
N LEU A 253 15.49 4.40 9.78
CA LEU A 253 15.20 4.81 11.16
C LEU A 253 14.85 3.62 12.06
N LEU A 254 13.96 2.72 11.60
CA LEU A 254 13.50 1.57 12.39
C LEU A 254 14.66 0.67 12.84
N SER A 255 15.76 0.60 12.09
CA SER A 255 16.94 -0.20 12.46
C SER A 255 17.59 0.25 13.79
N VAL A 256 17.49 1.53 14.12
CA VAL A 256 18.09 2.14 15.32
C VAL A 256 17.10 2.46 16.43
N VAL A 257 15.80 2.25 16.20
CA VAL A 257 14.75 2.39 17.22
C VAL A 257 14.86 1.26 18.25
N ASP A 258 14.75 1.57 19.54
CA ASP A 258 14.81 0.59 20.64
C ASP A 258 13.45 0.12 21.11
N VAL A 259 12.44 0.98 21.03
CA VAL A 259 11.04 0.68 21.37
C VAL A 259 10.12 1.39 20.38
N LEU A 260 9.17 0.66 19.81
CA LEU A 260 8.11 1.23 18.96
C LEU A 260 6.80 1.34 19.75
N ILE A 261 6.17 2.50 19.70
CA ILE A 261 4.79 2.71 20.14
C ILE A 261 3.98 3.03 18.90
N SER A 262 2.96 2.22 18.59
CA SER A 262 2.11 2.39 17.42
C SER A 262 0.66 2.08 17.75
N ASP A 263 -0.19 1.97 16.74
CA ASP A 263 -1.60 1.61 16.83
C ASP A 263 -1.98 0.62 15.72
N TYR A 264 -2.85 1.00 14.79
CA TYR A 264 -3.30 0.20 13.64
C TYR A 264 -2.38 0.34 12.41
N SER A 265 -1.24 1.02 12.56
CA SER A 265 -0.29 1.29 11.48
C SER A 265 0.46 0.02 11.06
N SER A 266 0.65 -0.17 9.76
CA SER A 266 1.46 -1.27 9.22
C SER A 266 2.97 -1.17 9.53
N ILE A 267 3.43 -0.09 10.12
CA ILE A 267 4.84 0.13 10.48
C ILE A 267 5.37 -0.96 11.44
N PHE A 268 4.49 -1.54 12.26
CA PHE A 268 4.89 -2.57 13.18
C PHE A 268 5.34 -3.86 12.48
N PHE A 269 4.77 -4.17 11.30
CA PHE A 269 5.25 -5.32 10.50
C PHE A 269 6.70 -5.13 10.07
N ASP A 270 7.04 -3.93 9.59
CA ASP A 270 8.43 -3.62 9.21
C ASP A 270 9.35 -3.71 10.44
N PHE A 271 8.88 -3.24 11.60
CA PHE A 271 9.66 -3.24 12.85
C PHE A 271 9.89 -4.64 13.45
N LEU A 272 9.03 -5.64 13.12
CA LEU A 272 9.20 -7.03 13.59
C LEU A 272 10.60 -7.59 13.28
N ALA A 273 11.21 -7.18 12.16
CA ALA A 273 12.54 -7.64 11.77
C ALA A 273 13.62 -7.30 12.83
N THR A 274 13.39 -6.30 13.67
CA THR A 274 14.32 -5.87 14.73
C THR A 274 14.25 -6.73 15.99
N LYS A 275 13.18 -7.48 16.20
CA LYS A 275 12.87 -8.26 17.42
C LYS A 275 12.84 -7.43 18.70
N LYS A 276 12.64 -6.13 18.60
CA LYS A 276 12.59 -5.19 19.72
C LYS A 276 11.15 -4.98 20.22
N PRO A 277 10.96 -4.40 21.45
CA PRO A 277 9.64 -4.21 22.05
C PRO A 277 8.73 -3.33 21.21
N ILE A 278 7.44 -3.72 21.12
CA ILE A 278 6.36 -2.94 20.51
C ILE A 278 5.26 -2.75 21.54
N LEU A 279 4.73 -1.54 21.68
CA LEU A 279 3.53 -1.25 22.44
C LEU A 279 2.45 -0.70 21.51
N PHE A 280 1.20 -1.03 21.78
CA PHE A 280 0.06 -0.60 20.96
C PHE A 280 -0.89 0.27 21.79
N TYR A 281 -0.94 1.55 21.47
CA TYR A 281 -1.87 2.50 22.06
C TYR A 281 -3.07 2.67 21.12
N VAL A 282 -4.23 2.13 21.53
CA VAL A 282 -5.44 1.99 20.70
C VAL A 282 -6.66 2.63 21.38
N PRO A 283 -6.67 3.97 21.56
CA PRO A 283 -7.69 4.66 22.36
C PRO A 283 -9.11 4.59 21.77
N ASP A 284 -9.25 4.32 20.51
CA ASP A 284 -10.48 4.34 19.71
C ASP A 284 -10.77 2.99 19.03
N LEU A 285 -10.38 1.89 19.68
CA LEU A 285 -10.42 0.54 19.09
C LEU A 285 -11.82 0.15 18.58
N GLU A 286 -12.87 0.38 19.34
CA GLU A 286 -14.23 0.01 18.96
C GLU A 286 -14.72 0.79 17.74
N GLU A 287 -14.48 2.09 17.72
CA GLU A 287 -14.81 2.95 16.60
C GLU A 287 -14.02 2.57 15.36
N TYR A 288 -12.71 2.31 15.52
CA TYR A 288 -11.84 1.93 14.41
C TYR A 288 -12.24 0.57 13.82
N GLN A 289 -12.57 -0.42 14.65
CA GLN A 289 -13.01 -1.73 14.18
C GLN A 289 -14.36 -1.66 13.45
N SER A 290 -15.31 -0.90 13.96
CA SER A 290 -16.62 -0.73 13.32
C SER A 290 -16.54 0.07 12.02
N GLY A 291 -15.70 1.11 11.99
CA GLY A 291 -15.56 2.00 10.84
C GLY A 291 -14.66 1.47 9.73
N ARG A 292 -13.53 0.86 10.07
CA ARG A 292 -12.52 0.42 9.08
C ARG A 292 -12.31 -1.08 8.99
N GLY A 293 -12.55 -1.81 10.07
CA GLY A 293 -12.24 -3.24 10.18
C GLY A 293 -10.74 -3.54 10.21
N LEU A 294 -10.39 -4.68 10.79
CA LEU A 294 -9.00 -5.13 10.93
C LEU A 294 -8.85 -6.57 10.45
N TYR A 295 -7.83 -6.85 9.63
CA TYR A 295 -7.43 -8.20 9.25
C TYR A 295 -6.67 -8.92 10.37
N VAL A 296 -5.94 -8.14 11.18
CA VAL A 296 -5.18 -8.67 12.31
C VAL A 296 -5.96 -8.39 13.59
N PRO A 297 -6.48 -9.42 14.27
CA PRO A 297 -7.13 -9.24 15.56
C PRO A 297 -6.16 -8.65 16.58
N VAL A 298 -6.64 -7.74 17.43
CA VAL A 298 -5.83 -7.08 18.46
C VAL A 298 -5.14 -8.09 19.39
N SER A 299 -5.80 -9.22 19.67
CA SER A 299 -5.25 -10.32 20.47
C SER A 299 -4.01 -11.01 19.88
N ARG A 300 -3.74 -10.80 18.59
CA ARG A 300 -2.56 -11.34 17.90
C ARG A 300 -1.42 -10.34 17.75
N LEU A 301 -1.62 -9.10 18.19
CA LEU A 301 -0.57 -8.10 18.13
C LEU A 301 0.62 -8.46 19.04
N PRO A 302 1.86 -8.34 18.56
CA PRO A 302 3.04 -8.86 19.25
C PRO A 302 3.59 -7.86 20.28
N GLY A 303 2.74 -7.41 21.21
CA GLY A 303 3.12 -6.46 22.23
C GLY A 303 1.96 -6.12 23.17
N TYR A 304 2.23 -5.29 24.16
CA TYR A 304 1.22 -4.81 25.09
C TYR A 304 0.25 -3.86 24.40
N VAL A 305 -1.03 -4.13 24.54
CA VAL A 305 -2.13 -3.34 23.94
C VAL A 305 -2.97 -2.72 25.03
N SER A 306 -3.19 -1.40 24.97
CA SER A 306 -4.12 -0.70 25.85
C SER A 306 -4.75 0.51 25.14
N SER A 307 -6.00 0.79 25.49
CA SER A 307 -6.69 2.04 25.16
C SER A 307 -6.40 3.17 26.16
N ASN A 308 -5.79 2.83 27.30
CA ASN A 308 -5.44 3.77 28.37
C ASN A 308 -3.99 4.17 28.26
N ILE A 309 -3.71 5.46 28.06
CA ILE A 309 -2.35 5.99 27.95
C ILE A 309 -1.52 5.80 29.23
N ASN A 310 -2.15 5.77 30.42
CA ASN A 310 -1.45 5.54 31.68
C ASN A 310 -0.83 4.13 31.73
N ASP A 311 -1.56 3.12 31.25
CA ASP A 311 -1.07 1.74 31.21
C ASP A 311 0.10 1.59 30.24
N ILE A 312 0.04 2.28 29.08
CA ILE A 312 1.14 2.34 28.12
C ILE A 312 2.35 3.02 28.74
N SER A 313 2.17 4.17 29.42
CA SER A 313 3.25 4.92 30.05
C SER A 313 3.94 4.12 31.17
N ILE A 314 3.17 3.44 32.03
CA ILE A 314 3.72 2.57 33.08
C ILE A 314 4.51 1.40 32.46
N THR A 315 3.92 0.73 31.46
CA THR A 315 4.59 -0.39 30.80
C THR A 315 5.88 0.06 30.09
N LEU A 316 5.81 1.21 29.43
CA LEU A 316 6.98 1.82 28.77
C LEU A 316 8.08 2.14 29.78
N GLY A 317 7.75 2.76 30.92
CA GLY A 317 8.68 3.06 32.00
C GLY A 317 9.37 1.80 32.54
N ASN A 318 8.61 0.73 32.71
CA ASN A 318 9.14 -0.56 33.20
C ASN A 318 10.17 -1.19 32.24
N ILE A 319 10.03 -1.01 30.93
CA ILE A 319 10.94 -1.56 29.92
C ILE A 319 12.07 -0.59 29.52
N CYS A 320 11.95 0.69 29.88
CA CYS A 320 12.89 1.76 29.54
C CYS A 320 13.57 2.30 30.82
N THR A 321 14.29 1.47 31.53
CA THR A 321 15.05 1.82 32.74
C THR A 321 16.53 1.91 32.45
N SER A 322 17.29 2.54 33.37
CA SER A 322 18.74 2.69 33.29
C SER A 322 19.54 1.42 33.56
N GLU A 323 18.92 0.37 34.05
CA GLU A 323 19.59 -0.88 34.38
C GLU A 323 20.15 -1.59 33.12
N LEU A 324 21.41 -2.01 33.19
CA LEU A 324 22.08 -2.77 32.13
C LEU A 324 21.40 -4.11 31.88
N VAL A 325 20.91 -4.75 32.96
CA VAL A 325 20.07 -5.95 32.91
C VAL A 325 18.71 -5.57 33.44
N ASN A 326 17.72 -5.49 32.57
CA ASN A 326 16.34 -5.14 32.95
C ASN A 326 15.48 -6.41 32.93
N PRO A 327 15.28 -7.08 34.10
CA PRO A 327 14.51 -8.31 34.15
C PRO A 327 13.03 -8.11 33.78
N ILE A 328 12.50 -6.89 33.88
CA ILE A 328 11.12 -6.58 33.47
C ILE A 328 11.04 -6.53 31.94
N ARG A 329 12.05 -5.94 31.28
CA ARG A 329 12.15 -5.93 29.82
C ARG A 329 12.32 -7.36 29.27
N GLU A 330 13.15 -8.17 29.90
CA GLU A 330 13.34 -9.57 29.51
C GLU A 330 12.03 -10.37 29.63
N LYS A 331 11.33 -10.25 30.75
CA LYS A 331 10.00 -10.85 30.95
C LYS A 331 8.95 -10.33 29.96
N TYR A 332 9.04 -9.05 29.58
CA TYR A 332 8.17 -8.49 28.55
C TYR A 332 8.44 -9.17 27.19
N LEU A 333 9.69 -9.25 26.77
CA LEU A 333 10.07 -9.90 25.52
C LEU A 333 9.70 -11.39 25.54
N GLU A 334 9.94 -12.11 26.65
CA GLU A 334 9.54 -13.50 26.81
C GLU A 334 8.02 -13.67 26.70
N ARG A 335 7.25 -12.82 27.39
CA ARG A 335 5.78 -12.85 27.37
C ARG A 335 5.20 -12.72 25.97
N TYR A 336 5.79 -11.87 25.11
CA TYR A 336 5.30 -11.62 23.76
C TYR A 336 6.08 -12.38 22.69
N SER A 337 7.10 -13.17 23.06
CA SER A 337 7.97 -13.91 22.13
C SER A 337 7.18 -14.80 21.17
N LYS A 338 6.19 -15.53 21.70
CA LYS A 338 5.35 -16.42 20.89
C LYS A 338 4.52 -15.66 19.86
N LEU A 339 3.86 -14.56 20.26
CA LEU A 339 3.08 -13.73 19.34
C LEU A 339 3.98 -13.06 18.30
N HIS A 340 5.18 -12.64 18.71
CA HIS A 340 6.17 -12.06 17.81
C HIS A 340 6.68 -13.09 16.79
N GLU A 341 6.99 -14.32 17.24
CA GLU A 341 7.41 -15.41 16.37
C GLU A 341 6.30 -15.81 15.40
N ASP A 342 5.08 -16.03 15.88
CA ASP A 342 3.92 -16.39 15.08
C ASP A 342 3.64 -15.32 14.01
N MET A 343 3.73 -14.02 14.39
CA MET A 343 3.54 -12.92 13.47
C MET A 343 4.69 -12.84 12.44
N SER A 344 5.93 -13.06 12.89
CA SER A 344 7.11 -13.05 12.00
C SER A 344 7.05 -14.19 10.98
N GLN A 345 6.70 -15.38 11.40
CA GLN A 345 6.50 -16.53 10.51
C GLN A 345 5.33 -16.33 9.55
N TRP A 346 4.36 -15.52 9.92
CA TRP A 346 3.19 -15.23 9.10
C TRP A 346 3.39 -14.08 8.11
N CYS A 347 4.11 -13.01 8.52
CA CYS A 347 4.11 -11.75 7.78
C CYS A 347 5.47 -11.28 7.28
N ILE A 348 6.60 -11.75 7.85
CA ILE A 348 7.93 -11.23 7.50
C ILE A 348 8.97 -12.32 7.20
N TYR A 349 8.55 -13.56 6.99
CA TYR A 349 9.47 -14.69 6.77
C TYR A 349 10.39 -14.53 5.55
N ASN A 350 10.03 -13.65 4.60
CA ASN A 350 10.85 -13.31 3.44
C ASN A 350 11.67 -12.02 3.61
N ASP A 351 11.52 -11.29 4.73
CA ASP A 351 12.21 -10.03 4.98
C ASP A 351 13.61 -10.27 5.58
N ASP A 352 14.49 -10.89 4.82
CA ASP A 352 15.84 -11.31 5.21
C ASP A 352 16.97 -10.40 4.66
N GLY A 353 16.60 -9.25 4.09
CA GLY A 353 17.54 -8.29 3.51
C GLY A 353 17.90 -8.56 2.04
N ASN A 354 17.20 -9.49 1.37
CA ASN A 354 17.45 -9.84 -0.03
C ASN A 354 16.25 -9.63 -0.96
N SER A 355 15.23 -8.90 -0.52
CA SER A 355 14.00 -8.68 -1.32
C SER A 355 14.29 -7.91 -2.61
N CYS A 356 15.14 -6.88 -2.57
CA CYS A 356 15.56 -6.14 -3.76
C CYS A 356 16.31 -7.06 -4.75
N LYS A 357 17.23 -7.88 -4.24
CA LYS A 357 17.99 -8.82 -5.06
C LYS A 357 17.05 -9.78 -5.80
N ARG A 358 16.14 -10.44 -5.07
CA ARG A 358 15.15 -11.38 -5.64
C ARG A 358 14.30 -10.71 -6.73
N LEU A 359 13.81 -9.49 -6.45
CA LEU A 359 13.04 -8.74 -7.44
C LEU A 359 13.84 -8.46 -8.71
N VAL A 360 15.10 -8.01 -8.54
CA VAL A 360 15.96 -7.64 -9.67
C VAL A 360 16.33 -8.87 -10.48
N ASP A 361 16.64 -9.99 -9.86
CA ASP A 361 16.96 -11.25 -10.54
C ASP A 361 15.78 -11.72 -11.39
N VAL A 362 14.55 -11.76 -10.84
CA VAL A 362 13.36 -12.19 -11.58
C VAL A 362 13.00 -11.22 -12.72
N VAL A 363 12.93 -9.92 -12.42
CA VAL A 363 12.28 -8.96 -13.32
C VAL A 363 13.26 -8.37 -14.34
N PHE A 364 14.46 -8.02 -13.90
CA PHE A 364 15.44 -7.30 -14.71
C PHE A 364 16.43 -8.26 -15.35
N ARG A 365 16.99 -9.23 -14.61
CA ARG A 365 17.90 -10.26 -15.11
C ARG A 365 17.15 -11.41 -15.78
N ARG A 366 15.84 -11.57 -15.50
CA ARG A 366 14.97 -12.60 -16.07
C ARG A 366 15.41 -14.02 -15.71
N GLU A 367 15.97 -14.18 -14.53
CA GLU A 367 16.31 -15.49 -14.03
C GLU A 367 15.05 -16.36 -13.85
N PRO A 368 15.13 -17.66 -14.14
CA PRO A 368 14.00 -18.58 -13.96
C PRO A 368 13.55 -18.61 -12.49
N VAL A 369 12.26 -18.49 -12.25
CA VAL A 369 11.71 -18.50 -10.87
C VAL A 369 12.01 -19.81 -10.15
N SER A 370 12.01 -20.93 -10.87
CA SER A 370 12.35 -22.25 -10.33
C SER A 370 13.77 -22.34 -9.73
N GLU A 371 14.71 -21.54 -10.22
CA GLU A 371 16.06 -21.45 -9.67
C GLU A 371 16.10 -20.58 -8.40
N LEU A 372 15.11 -19.72 -8.23
CA LEU A 372 14.99 -18.74 -7.16
C LEU A 372 14.07 -19.20 -6.01
N GLU A 373 13.22 -20.21 -6.23
CA GLU A 373 12.30 -20.72 -5.19
C GLU A 373 13.06 -21.17 -3.93
N GLY A 374 14.23 -21.76 -4.08
CA GLY A 374 15.13 -22.09 -2.96
C GLY A 374 15.66 -20.87 -2.19
N ASN A 375 15.53 -19.67 -2.74
CA ASN A 375 15.91 -18.39 -2.14
C ASN A 375 14.70 -17.61 -1.58
N GLY A 376 13.54 -18.26 -1.40
CA GLY A 376 12.35 -17.67 -0.83
C GLY A 376 11.54 -16.80 -1.82
N VAL A 377 11.72 -16.97 -3.13
CA VAL A 377 10.84 -16.39 -4.14
C VAL A 377 9.71 -17.35 -4.43
N TYR A 378 8.50 -16.93 -4.16
CA TYR A 378 7.30 -17.65 -4.51
C TYR A 378 6.54 -16.87 -5.62
N SER A 379 6.17 -17.55 -6.71
CA SER A 379 5.46 -16.95 -7.83
C SER A 379 4.10 -17.60 -8.00
N VAL A 380 3.05 -16.80 -7.84
CA VAL A 380 1.70 -17.21 -8.19
C VAL A 380 1.42 -16.73 -9.61
N ILE A 381 1.35 -17.66 -10.54
CA ILE A 381 0.97 -17.38 -11.91
C ILE A 381 -0.52 -17.63 -12.04
N ASN A 382 -1.23 -16.58 -12.39
CA ASN A 382 -2.55 -16.63 -13.02
C ASN A 382 -3.63 -17.52 -12.40
N GLY A 383 -4.72 -16.90 -11.98
CA GLY A 383 -6.04 -17.50 -11.89
C GLY A 383 -6.03 -18.90 -11.31
N LEU A 384 -5.68 -19.02 -10.06
CA LEU A 384 -5.60 -20.29 -9.34
C LEU A 384 -6.91 -21.10 -9.35
N GLU A 385 -7.99 -20.49 -9.78
CA GLU A 385 -9.26 -21.17 -9.99
C GLU A 385 -9.69 -20.99 -11.45
N ALA A 386 -9.06 -21.74 -12.34
CA ALA A 386 -9.35 -21.76 -13.78
C ALA A 386 -10.74 -22.32 -14.14
N HIS A 387 -11.63 -22.55 -13.17
CA HIS A 387 -12.87 -23.31 -13.38
C HIS A 387 -14.15 -22.49 -13.17
N LYS A 388 -14.04 -21.18 -12.88
CA LYS A 388 -15.24 -20.32 -12.82
C LYS A 388 -15.51 -19.71 -14.18
N GLU A 389 -16.77 -19.79 -14.61
CA GLU A 389 -17.26 -19.05 -15.76
C GLU A 389 -17.13 -17.55 -15.47
N LYS A 390 -16.48 -16.80 -16.36
CA LYS A 390 -16.23 -15.37 -16.22
C LYS A 390 -17.25 -14.57 -16.98
N ILE A 391 -18.10 -13.87 -16.27
CA ILE A 391 -19.14 -13.04 -16.86
C ILE A 391 -18.79 -11.56 -16.67
N LEU A 392 -18.81 -10.82 -17.79
CA LEU A 392 -18.71 -9.37 -17.77
C LEU A 392 -20.08 -8.76 -18.02
N ILE A 393 -20.56 -7.94 -17.10
CA ILE A 393 -21.79 -7.16 -17.26
C ILE A 393 -21.42 -5.69 -17.43
N CYS A 394 -21.61 -5.18 -18.63
CA CYS A 394 -21.37 -3.77 -18.94
C CYS A 394 -22.63 -2.95 -18.63
N VAL A 395 -22.54 -2.04 -17.67
CA VAL A 395 -23.67 -1.25 -17.18
C VAL A 395 -23.52 0.22 -17.55
N ASN A 396 -24.46 0.73 -18.33
CA ASN A 396 -24.56 2.17 -18.57
C ASN A 396 -25.26 2.83 -17.39
N THR A 397 -24.49 3.52 -16.53
CA THR A 397 -24.99 4.14 -15.30
C THR A 397 -25.59 5.54 -15.49
N ASN A 398 -25.69 6.01 -16.72
CA ASN A 398 -26.43 7.25 -17.04
C ASN A 398 -27.95 7.06 -17.06
N TYR A 399 -28.41 5.89 -16.60
CA TYR A 399 -29.83 5.54 -16.56
C TYR A 399 -30.41 5.91 -15.19
N ASN A 400 -31.29 6.92 -15.18
CA ASN A 400 -31.89 7.47 -13.95
C ASN A 400 -33.24 6.77 -13.66
N ASP A 401 -33.23 5.45 -13.47
CA ASP A 401 -34.39 4.64 -13.14
C ASP A 401 -34.07 3.65 -12.03
N MET A 402 -34.72 3.77 -10.89
CA MET A 402 -34.51 2.87 -9.75
C MET A 402 -34.89 1.42 -10.07
N THR A 403 -35.94 1.23 -10.87
CA THR A 403 -36.42 -0.10 -11.28
C THR A 403 -35.32 -0.87 -12.04
N PHE A 404 -34.54 -0.16 -12.84
CA PHE A 404 -33.38 -0.74 -13.54
C PHE A 404 -32.37 -1.32 -12.52
N TYR A 405 -31.99 -0.54 -11.51
CA TYR A 405 -31.00 -0.98 -10.52
C TYR A 405 -31.53 -2.10 -9.61
N GLU A 406 -32.83 -2.12 -9.32
CA GLU A 406 -33.46 -3.21 -8.58
C GLU A 406 -33.45 -4.51 -9.40
N ASN A 407 -33.73 -4.44 -10.69
CA ASN A 407 -33.68 -5.59 -11.59
C ASN A 407 -32.24 -6.10 -11.77
N LEU A 408 -31.28 -5.18 -11.91
CA LEU A 408 -29.86 -5.54 -11.96
C LEU A 408 -29.44 -6.26 -10.67
N ARG A 409 -29.84 -5.76 -9.49
CA ARG A 409 -29.58 -6.43 -8.21
C ARG A 409 -30.14 -7.85 -8.19
N LYS A 410 -31.41 -8.04 -8.54
CA LYS A 410 -32.05 -9.38 -8.60
C LYS A 410 -31.32 -10.32 -9.54
N LYS A 411 -30.88 -9.82 -10.70
CA LYS A 411 -30.08 -10.59 -11.65
C LYS A 411 -28.75 -11.00 -11.04
N LEU A 412 -28.07 -10.10 -10.35
CA LEU A 412 -26.79 -10.41 -9.69
C LEU A 412 -26.98 -11.44 -8.57
N GLU A 413 -28.03 -11.33 -7.78
CA GLU A 413 -28.37 -12.29 -6.72
C GLU A 413 -28.71 -13.71 -7.25
N SER A 414 -29.01 -13.85 -8.53
CA SER A 414 -29.31 -15.16 -9.14
C SER A 414 -28.09 -15.97 -9.57
N TYR A 415 -26.89 -15.38 -9.56
CA TYR A 415 -25.66 -16.10 -9.93
C TYR A 415 -25.15 -17.00 -8.81
N GLU A 416 -24.65 -18.19 -9.19
CA GLU A 416 -23.94 -19.10 -8.27
C GLU A 416 -22.45 -18.73 -8.23
N TYR A 417 -22.04 -17.92 -7.26
CA TYR A 417 -20.68 -17.38 -7.16
C TYR A 417 -19.59 -18.42 -6.85
N ARG A 418 -19.95 -19.66 -6.54
CA ARG A 418 -18.97 -20.75 -6.41
C ARG A 418 -18.43 -21.17 -7.77
N THR A 419 -19.27 -21.12 -8.79
CA THR A 419 -18.95 -21.53 -10.16
C THR A 419 -18.81 -20.36 -11.13
N THR A 420 -19.29 -19.16 -10.75
CA THR A 420 -19.34 -17.99 -11.62
C THR A 420 -18.59 -16.81 -11.02
N ASP A 421 -17.72 -16.19 -11.80
CA ASP A 421 -17.00 -14.95 -11.46
C ASP A 421 -17.61 -13.77 -12.22
N VAL A 422 -18.30 -12.90 -11.52
CA VAL A 422 -19.04 -11.78 -12.13
C VAL A 422 -18.26 -10.48 -11.96
N THR A 423 -17.93 -9.86 -13.07
CA THR A 423 -17.35 -8.52 -13.13
C THR A 423 -18.36 -7.55 -13.75
N ILE A 424 -18.62 -6.45 -13.09
CA ILE A 424 -19.37 -5.32 -13.64
C ILE A 424 -18.38 -4.26 -14.14
N LEU A 425 -18.61 -3.79 -15.36
CA LEU A 425 -17.94 -2.62 -15.90
C LEU A 425 -18.97 -1.49 -16.03
N THR A 426 -18.85 -0.46 -15.19
CA THR A 426 -19.76 0.68 -15.17
C THR A 426 -19.19 1.89 -15.90
N THR A 427 -20.06 2.73 -16.47
CA THR A 427 -19.72 4.15 -16.73
C THR A 427 -19.67 4.94 -15.43
N SER A 428 -19.24 6.21 -15.48
CA SER A 428 -19.34 7.09 -14.31
C SER A 428 -20.80 7.45 -14.04
N PHE A 429 -21.20 7.39 -12.77
CA PHE A 429 -22.53 7.81 -12.37
C PHE A 429 -22.69 9.33 -12.50
N THR A 430 -23.80 9.77 -13.06
CA THR A 430 -24.17 11.18 -13.15
C THR A 430 -24.99 11.66 -11.95
N ASP A 431 -25.64 10.75 -11.24
CA ASP A 431 -26.48 11.04 -10.06
C ASP A 431 -26.02 10.23 -8.85
N THR A 432 -25.75 10.95 -7.75
CA THR A 432 -25.27 10.39 -6.48
C THR A 432 -26.28 9.41 -5.86
N LYS A 433 -27.60 9.62 -6.03
CA LYS A 433 -28.63 8.75 -5.48
C LYS A 433 -28.52 7.33 -6.03
N TYR A 434 -28.39 7.19 -7.36
CA TYR A 434 -28.26 5.88 -8.00
C TYR A 434 -26.90 5.24 -7.71
N LYS A 435 -25.85 6.04 -7.62
CA LYS A 435 -24.52 5.58 -7.19
C LYS A 435 -24.56 4.97 -5.79
N VAL A 436 -25.16 5.64 -4.83
CA VAL A 436 -25.28 5.15 -3.45
C VAL A 436 -26.11 3.88 -3.40
N TYR A 437 -27.25 3.85 -4.09
CA TYR A 437 -28.08 2.63 -4.17
C TYR A 437 -27.30 1.46 -4.75
N PHE A 438 -26.65 1.65 -5.88
CA PHE A 438 -25.85 0.63 -6.57
C PHE A 438 -24.76 0.10 -5.63
N ASN A 439 -23.95 0.96 -5.04
CA ASN A 439 -22.83 0.55 -4.19
C ASN A 439 -23.27 -0.23 -2.94
N ASN A 440 -24.42 0.10 -2.37
CA ASN A 440 -24.95 -0.55 -1.18
C ASN A 440 -25.66 -1.88 -1.45
N ASN A 441 -26.13 -2.10 -2.67
CA ASN A 441 -26.98 -3.25 -3.02
C ASN A 441 -26.33 -4.28 -3.95
N ILE A 442 -25.11 -4.04 -4.41
CA ILE A 442 -24.36 -5.04 -5.18
C ILE A 442 -23.86 -6.15 -4.25
N PRO A 443 -24.04 -7.43 -4.61
CA PRO A 443 -23.47 -8.55 -3.87
C PRO A 443 -21.96 -8.39 -3.59
N LYS A 444 -21.53 -8.84 -2.41
CA LYS A 444 -20.12 -8.69 -2.00
C LYS A 444 -19.15 -9.48 -2.89
N GLU A 445 -19.64 -10.50 -3.56
CA GLU A 445 -18.91 -11.38 -4.46
C GLU A 445 -18.57 -10.69 -5.79
N VAL A 446 -19.39 -9.75 -6.23
CA VAL A 446 -19.24 -9.04 -7.50
C VAL A 446 -18.06 -8.08 -7.49
N ARG A 447 -17.26 -8.10 -8.55
CA ARG A 447 -16.21 -7.13 -8.83
C ARG A 447 -16.76 -5.98 -9.66
N VAL A 448 -16.42 -4.74 -9.30
CA VAL A 448 -16.87 -3.55 -10.04
C VAL A 448 -15.68 -2.75 -10.53
N LEU A 449 -15.56 -2.62 -11.84
CA LEU A 449 -14.55 -1.77 -12.49
C LEU A 449 -15.25 -0.58 -13.16
N VAL A 450 -14.53 0.48 -13.44
CA VAL A 450 -15.11 1.68 -14.07
C VAL A 450 -14.52 1.89 -15.45
N TRP A 451 -15.40 2.06 -16.40
CA TRP A 451 -15.08 2.52 -17.73
C TRP A 451 -14.93 4.05 -17.74
N TYR A 452 -13.75 4.50 -18.00
CA TYR A 452 -13.48 5.93 -18.16
C TYR A 452 -13.56 6.28 -19.65
N ALA A 453 -14.77 6.57 -20.15
CA ALA A 453 -14.94 7.12 -21.48
C ALA A 453 -14.25 8.48 -21.58
N LEU A 454 -13.43 8.68 -22.60
CA LEU A 454 -12.87 10.01 -22.88
C LEU A 454 -13.97 10.90 -23.48
N PRO A 455 -14.37 11.99 -22.83
CA PRO A 455 -15.54 12.79 -23.22
C PRO A 455 -15.40 13.50 -24.57
N TYR A 456 -14.22 13.46 -25.18
CA TYR A 456 -13.92 14.25 -26.39
C TYR A 456 -13.72 13.42 -27.66
N VAL A 457 -13.99 12.12 -27.63
CA VAL A 457 -13.80 11.27 -28.81
C VAL A 457 -15.04 11.30 -29.65
N THR A 458 -14.97 11.98 -30.80
CA THR A 458 -16.08 12.13 -31.75
C THR A 458 -16.13 11.05 -32.83
N LYS A 459 -15.08 10.24 -32.97
CA LYS A 459 -15.03 9.12 -33.92
C LYS A 459 -14.50 7.87 -33.21
N TYR A 460 -15.31 6.84 -33.22
CA TYR A 460 -15.01 5.55 -32.63
C TYR A 460 -14.58 4.58 -33.70
N ASN A 461 -13.51 3.84 -33.46
CA ASN A 461 -13.09 2.73 -34.30
C ASN A 461 -12.62 1.55 -33.44
N GLN A 462 -12.49 0.39 -34.04
CA GLN A 462 -12.11 -0.83 -33.30
C GLN A 462 -10.76 -0.69 -32.58
N LYS A 463 -9.80 0.07 -33.12
CA LYS A 463 -8.49 0.31 -32.47
C LYS A 463 -8.64 1.13 -31.19
N PHE A 464 -9.52 2.14 -31.22
CA PHE A 464 -9.86 2.94 -30.04
C PHE A 464 -10.48 2.06 -28.97
N PHE A 465 -11.53 1.30 -29.29
CA PHE A 465 -12.19 0.42 -28.31
C PHE A 465 -11.24 -0.62 -27.72
N LYS A 466 -10.43 -1.28 -28.54
CA LYS A 466 -9.42 -2.23 -28.04
C LYS A 466 -8.46 -1.59 -27.02
N ARG A 467 -8.02 -0.37 -27.27
CA ARG A 467 -7.17 0.36 -26.36
C ARG A 467 -7.88 0.69 -25.05
N GLU A 468 -9.12 1.20 -25.14
CA GLU A 468 -9.91 1.56 -23.97
C GLU A 468 -10.30 0.34 -23.12
N ILE A 469 -10.62 -0.78 -23.74
CA ILE A 469 -10.87 -2.04 -23.05
C ILE A 469 -9.62 -2.50 -22.32
N LYS A 470 -8.47 -2.51 -23.00
CA LYS A 470 -7.18 -2.87 -22.39
C LYS A 470 -6.83 -1.96 -21.22
N ARG A 471 -7.10 -0.67 -21.35
CA ARG A 471 -6.89 0.31 -20.28
C ARG A 471 -7.76 0.06 -19.04
N SER A 472 -8.97 -0.48 -19.22
CA SER A 472 -9.95 -0.71 -18.15
C SER A 472 -9.87 -2.10 -17.54
N LEU A 473 -9.61 -3.12 -18.36
CA LEU A 473 -9.70 -4.54 -18.00
C LEU A 473 -8.36 -5.29 -18.11
N GLY A 474 -7.30 -4.65 -18.61
CA GLY A 474 -6.07 -5.35 -18.95
C GLY A 474 -6.25 -6.28 -20.14
N ASN A 475 -5.68 -7.49 -20.07
CA ASN A 475 -5.79 -8.52 -21.10
C ASN A 475 -6.78 -9.65 -20.74
N VAL A 476 -7.74 -9.35 -19.87
CA VAL A 476 -8.69 -10.35 -19.37
C VAL A 476 -9.64 -10.79 -20.46
N ARG A 477 -9.94 -12.09 -20.53
CA ARG A 477 -10.99 -12.68 -21.37
C ARG A 477 -12.16 -13.12 -20.52
N PHE A 478 -13.36 -12.93 -21.04
CA PHE A 478 -14.62 -13.33 -20.42
C PHE A 478 -15.32 -14.37 -21.30
N ASP A 479 -15.96 -15.32 -20.64
CA ASP A 479 -16.74 -16.37 -21.34
C ASP A 479 -18.06 -15.79 -21.84
N GLU A 480 -18.67 -14.88 -21.11
CA GLU A 480 -19.87 -14.17 -21.49
C GLU A 480 -19.77 -12.66 -21.29
N VAL A 481 -20.31 -11.88 -22.20
CA VAL A 481 -20.37 -10.41 -22.11
C VAL A 481 -21.83 -9.95 -22.31
N LEU A 482 -22.38 -9.36 -21.26
CA LEU A 482 -23.75 -8.84 -21.22
C LEU A 482 -23.74 -7.31 -21.20
N MET A 483 -24.72 -6.71 -21.87
CA MET A 483 -24.90 -5.27 -21.92
C MET A 483 -26.22 -4.91 -21.23
N GLU A 484 -26.16 -4.05 -20.22
CA GLU A 484 -27.31 -3.63 -19.41
C GLU A 484 -27.51 -2.11 -19.43
N GLY A 485 -28.77 -1.70 -19.42
CA GLY A 485 -29.17 -0.30 -19.53
C GLY A 485 -29.38 0.14 -20.98
N THR A 486 -29.62 1.45 -21.17
CA THR A 486 -29.87 1.99 -22.51
C THR A 486 -28.62 1.90 -23.36
N LEU A 487 -28.75 1.20 -24.50
CA LEU A 487 -27.69 1.06 -25.48
C LEU A 487 -27.63 2.33 -26.33
N THR A 488 -26.71 3.22 -26.02
CA THR A 488 -26.27 4.25 -26.95
C THR A 488 -25.47 3.58 -28.08
N GLU A 489 -25.38 4.20 -29.25
CA GLU A 489 -24.57 3.72 -30.37
C GLU A 489 -23.13 3.38 -29.90
N TYR A 490 -22.52 4.30 -29.13
CA TYR A 490 -21.22 4.08 -28.52
C TYR A 490 -21.15 2.83 -27.64
N TRP A 491 -22.15 2.61 -26.79
CA TRP A 491 -22.17 1.49 -25.86
C TRP A 491 -22.40 0.16 -26.55
N ALA A 492 -23.22 0.15 -27.62
CA ALA A 492 -23.41 -1.00 -28.46
C ALA A 492 -22.15 -1.39 -29.26
N GLU A 493 -21.42 -0.39 -29.81
CA GLU A 493 -20.17 -0.63 -30.51
C GLU A 493 -19.08 -1.13 -29.55
N PHE A 494 -19.01 -0.59 -28.30
CA PHE A 494 -18.14 -1.08 -27.25
C PHE A 494 -18.41 -2.56 -26.94
N GLY A 495 -19.67 -2.94 -26.74
CA GLY A 495 -20.07 -4.33 -26.51
C GLY A 495 -19.66 -5.26 -27.65
N ASN A 496 -19.80 -4.81 -28.89
CA ASN A 496 -19.36 -5.56 -30.07
C ASN A 496 -17.83 -5.70 -30.15
N ALA A 497 -17.09 -4.69 -29.69
CA ALA A 497 -15.64 -4.75 -29.69
C ALA A 497 -15.11 -5.71 -28.60
N ILE A 498 -15.71 -5.71 -27.43
CA ILE A 498 -15.27 -6.56 -26.30
C ILE A 498 -15.61 -8.03 -26.54
N LYS A 499 -16.72 -8.34 -27.18
CA LYS A 499 -17.08 -9.72 -27.57
C LYS A 499 -16.15 -10.34 -28.62
N LYS A 500 -15.36 -9.52 -29.31
CA LYS A 500 -14.38 -9.95 -30.33
C LYS A 500 -12.96 -10.10 -29.77
N LEU A 501 -12.72 -9.77 -28.51
CA LEU A 501 -11.44 -9.91 -27.81
C LEU A 501 -11.35 -11.23 -27.08
#